data_ccc72860ace2758ca9bf298b11edab1e
#
_entry.id   ccc72860ace2758ca9bf298b11edab1e
#
_cell.length_a   1.000
_cell.length_b   1.000
_cell.length_c   1.000
_cell.angle_alpha   90.00
_cell.angle_beta   90.00
_cell.angle_gamma   90.00
#
_symmetry.space_group_name_H-M   'P 1'
#
loop_
_entity.id
_entity.type
_entity.pdbx_description
1 polymer ?
#
loop_
_entity_poly.entity_id
_entity_poly.type
_entity_poly.pdbx_seq_one_letter_code
_entity_poly.pdbx_strand_id
1 'polypeptide(L)'
;MKQLFHSLMTLRALPDDTLVFCAHEYTLKNLAFSKWVEPDNQEIMDYMNRILIEKTTCTLPSSILREKAINPFFRYDHEGMVDFANKNHLDLSDKYAIFEKLRLEKNHF
;
A
#
# COMPACT_ATOMS: atom_id res chain seq x y z
N MET A 1 -3.06 -16.73 4.21
CA MET A 1 -3.65 -15.48 3.69
C MET A 1 -4.47 -14.74 4.74
N LYS A 2 -5.41 -15.41 5.40
CA LYS A 2 -6.22 -14.74 6.43
C LYS A 2 -5.39 -14.26 7.63
N GLN A 3 -4.38 -15.00 8.03
CA GLN A 3 -3.47 -14.56 9.10
C GLN A 3 -2.74 -13.28 8.73
N LEU A 4 -2.26 -13.18 7.49
CA LEU A 4 -1.60 -11.96 7.02
C LEU A 4 -2.57 -10.78 7.03
N PHE A 5 -3.79 -11.00 6.55
CA PHE A 5 -4.82 -9.97 6.57
C PHE A 5 -5.07 -9.45 7.99
N HIS A 6 -5.27 -10.36 8.95
CA HIS A 6 -5.51 -9.97 10.34
C HIS A 6 -4.31 -9.25 10.96
N SER A 7 -3.08 -9.71 10.66
CA SER A 7 -1.87 -9.07 11.16
C SER A 7 -1.75 -7.64 10.65
N LEU A 8 -2.03 -7.41 9.38
CA LEU A 8 -1.97 -6.07 8.80
C LEU A 8 -3.10 -5.18 9.31
N MET A 9 -4.28 -5.73 9.57
CA MET A 9 -5.36 -4.98 10.24
C MET A 9 -4.93 -4.48 11.61
N THR A 10 -4.26 -5.34 12.38
CA THR A 10 -3.74 -4.99 13.70
C THR A 10 -2.70 -3.88 13.61
N LEU A 11 -1.77 -3.98 12.66
CA LEU A 11 -0.77 -2.94 12.44
C LEU A 11 -1.41 -1.62 12.02
N ARG A 12 -2.38 -1.68 11.12
CA ARG A 12 -3.09 -0.50 10.63
C ARG A 12 -3.80 0.25 11.77
N ALA A 13 -4.24 -0.46 12.79
CA ALA A 13 -4.94 0.12 13.93
C ALA A 13 -4.02 0.83 14.93
N LEU A 14 -2.69 0.73 14.76
CA LEU A 14 -1.74 1.42 15.63
C LEU A 14 -1.82 2.94 15.41
N PRO A 15 -1.34 3.74 16.39
CA PRO A 15 -1.33 5.19 16.22
C PRO A 15 -0.61 5.62 14.94
N ASP A 16 -1.09 6.69 14.32
CA ASP A 16 -0.57 7.18 13.03
C ASP A 16 0.91 7.54 13.07
N ASP A 17 1.42 7.98 14.22
CA ASP A 17 2.82 8.34 14.39
C ASP A 17 3.73 7.14 14.70
N THR A 18 3.16 5.93 14.78
CA THR A 18 3.95 4.71 14.96
C THR A 18 4.90 4.53 13.78
N LEU A 19 6.19 4.33 14.07
CA LEU A 19 7.20 4.15 13.04
C LEU A 19 7.18 2.74 12.50
N VAL A 20 7.42 2.63 11.18
CA VAL A 20 7.46 1.36 10.47
C VAL A 20 8.83 1.21 9.84
N PHE A 21 9.52 0.13 10.19
CA PHE A 21 10.84 -0.19 9.62
C PHE A 21 10.71 -1.39 8.69
N CYS A 22 11.19 -1.23 7.47
CA CYS A 22 11.19 -2.30 6.47
C CYS A 22 12.47 -2.19 5.63
N ALA A 23 12.76 -3.23 4.85
CA ALA A 23 13.94 -3.23 3.99
C ALA A 23 13.78 -2.14 2.91
N HIS A 24 14.66 -1.15 2.92
CA HIS A 24 14.54 0.01 2.04
C HIS A 24 14.76 -0.33 0.56
N GLU A 25 15.51 -1.38 0.26
CA GLU A 25 15.74 -1.79 -1.13
C GLU A 25 14.47 -2.20 -1.87
N TYR A 26 13.41 -2.49 -1.14
CA TYR A 26 12.12 -2.83 -1.73
C TYR A 26 11.16 -1.65 -1.85
N THR A 27 11.54 -0.49 -1.31
CA THR A 27 10.62 0.65 -1.25
C THR A 27 10.16 1.09 -2.62
N LEU A 28 11.08 1.28 -3.57
CA LEU A 28 10.71 1.70 -4.93
C LEU A 28 9.88 0.64 -5.65
N LYS A 29 10.18 -0.64 -5.45
CA LYS A 29 9.39 -1.72 -6.03
C LYS A 29 7.97 -1.72 -5.45
N ASN A 30 7.85 -1.53 -4.15
CA ASN A 30 6.55 -1.48 -3.49
C ASN A 30 5.75 -0.27 -3.95
N LEU A 31 6.41 0.88 -4.14
CA LEU A 31 5.75 2.09 -4.65
C LEU A 31 5.30 1.91 -6.10
N ALA A 32 6.09 1.21 -6.92
CA ALA A 32 5.69 0.90 -8.29
C ALA A 32 4.42 0.06 -8.32
N PHE A 33 4.31 -0.93 -7.45
CA PHE A 33 3.08 -1.71 -7.30
C PHE A 33 1.93 -0.83 -6.82
N SER A 34 2.16 0.01 -5.83
CA SER A 34 1.15 0.93 -5.30
C SER A 34 0.60 1.84 -6.40
N LYS A 35 1.49 2.37 -7.24
CA LYS A 35 1.11 3.21 -8.38
C LYS A 35 0.29 2.43 -9.41
N TRP A 36 0.64 1.19 -9.65
CA TRP A 36 -0.10 0.34 -10.58
C TRP A 36 -1.53 0.10 -10.07
N VAL A 37 -1.70 -0.11 -8.76
CA VAL A 37 -3.01 -0.31 -8.13
C VAL A 37 -3.84 0.96 -8.12
N GLU A 38 -3.23 2.09 -7.73
CA GLU A 38 -3.90 3.39 -7.63
C GLU A 38 -3.14 4.45 -8.43
N PRO A 39 -3.26 4.45 -9.78
CA PRO A 39 -2.50 5.39 -10.61
C PRO A 39 -2.82 6.86 -10.35
N ASP A 40 -3.98 7.15 -9.78
CA ASP A 40 -4.42 8.52 -9.51
C ASP A 40 -4.11 8.97 -8.07
N ASN A 41 -3.43 8.15 -7.29
CA ASN A 41 -3.08 8.50 -5.91
C ASN A 41 -1.89 9.44 -5.90
N GLN A 42 -2.15 10.73 -5.67
CA GLN A 42 -1.13 11.77 -5.68
C GLN A 42 -0.08 11.60 -4.58
N GLU A 43 -0.47 11.07 -3.44
CA GLU A 43 0.46 10.82 -2.33
C GLU A 43 1.58 9.86 -2.73
N ILE A 44 1.24 8.83 -3.49
CA ILE A 44 2.22 7.87 -4.01
C ILE A 44 3.18 8.57 -4.96
N MET A 45 2.65 9.37 -5.88
CA MET A 45 3.46 10.09 -6.86
C MET A 45 4.42 11.06 -6.19
N ASP A 46 3.92 11.82 -5.21
CA ASP A 46 4.72 12.81 -4.49
C ASP A 46 5.86 12.14 -3.72
N TYR A 47 5.57 11.02 -3.08
CA TYR A 47 6.57 10.29 -2.32
C TYR A 47 7.65 9.69 -3.23
N MET A 48 7.25 9.08 -4.36
CA MET A 48 8.19 8.56 -5.35
C MET A 48 9.11 9.66 -5.87
N ASN A 49 8.54 10.81 -6.23
CA ASN A 49 9.31 11.94 -6.74
C ASN A 49 10.30 12.46 -5.69
N ARG A 50 9.88 12.53 -4.44
CA ARG A 50 10.76 12.96 -3.35
C ARG A 50 11.96 12.03 -3.22
N ILE A 51 11.73 10.72 -3.24
CA ILE A 51 12.80 9.74 -3.13
C ILE A 51 13.78 9.88 -4.29
N LEU A 52 13.28 10.04 -5.51
CA LEU A 52 14.11 10.15 -6.70
C LEU A 52 14.91 11.45 -6.73
N ILE A 53 14.29 12.57 -6.33
CA ILE A 53 14.95 13.89 -6.32
C ILE A 53 16.01 13.94 -5.23
N GLU A 54 15.71 13.47 -4.03
CA GLU A 54 16.62 13.53 -2.89
C GLU A 54 17.72 12.47 -2.99
N LYS A 55 17.60 11.53 -3.92
CA LYS A 55 18.52 10.39 -4.07
C LYS A 55 18.71 9.66 -2.74
N THR A 56 17.62 9.55 -1.99
CA THR A 56 17.63 8.95 -0.67
C THR A 56 17.92 7.46 -0.79
N THR A 57 18.99 7.00 -0.14
CA THR A 57 19.33 5.58 -0.10
C THR A 57 18.58 4.85 1.00
N CYS A 58 18.05 5.60 1.98
CA CYS A 58 17.29 5.06 3.09
C CYS A 58 15.95 5.80 3.20
N THR A 59 14.85 5.09 2.96
CA THR A 59 13.50 5.64 3.02
C THR A 59 12.83 5.37 4.37
N LEU A 60 13.58 4.83 5.31
CA LEU A 60 13.11 4.48 6.63
C LEU A 60 13.46 5.56 7.65
N PRO A 61 12.68 5.70 8.72
CA PRO A 61 11.45 4.96 8.96
C PRO A 61 10.26 5.56 8.22
N SER A 62 9.27 4.72 7.94
CA SER A 62 7.95 5.18 7.51
C SER A 62 7.08 5.36 8.76
N SER A 63 5.81 5.66 8.58
CA SER A 63 4.83 5.75 9.67
C SER A 63 3.53 5.09 9.24
N ILE A 64 2.72 4.73 10.21
CA ILE A 64 1.39 4.17 9.93
C ILE A 64 0.57 5.18 9.11
N LEU A 65 0.67 6.46 9.41
CA LEU A 65 -0.02 7.50 8.62
C LEU A 65 0.40 7.45 7.14
N ARG A 66 1.70 7.36 6.89
CA ARG A 66 2.21 7.29 5.51
C ARG A 66 1.75 6.01 4.82
N GLU A 67 1.83 4.87 5.52
CA GLU A 67 1.41 3.59 4.95
C GLU A 67 -0.08 3.59 4.60
N LYS A 68 -0.92 4.22 5.41
CA LYS A 68 -2.35 4.39 5.10
C LYS A 68 -2.57 5.23 3.85
N ALA A 69 -1.64 6.12 3.52
CA ALA A 69 -1.75 6.99 2.35
C ALA A 69 -1.25 6.34 1.06
N ILE A 70 -0.29 5.39 1.14
CA ILE A 70 0.41 4.88 -0.04
C ILE A 70 0.41 3.36 -0.19
N ASN A 71 0.16 2.60 0.89
CA ASN A 71 0.29 1.15 0.85
C ASN A 71 -1.07 0.48 0.57
N PRO A 72 -1.23 -0.19 -0.59
CA PRO A 72 -2.52 -0.83 -0.93
C PRO A 72 -3.00 -1.82 0.13
N PHE A 73 -2.08 -2.51 0.81
CA PHE A 73 -2.44 -3.47 1.85
C PHE A 73 -2.99 -2.81 3.11
N PHE A 74 -2.83 -1.49 3.24
CA PHE A 74 -3.44 -0.67 4.29
C PHE A 74 -4.65 0.12 3.78
N ARG A 75 -4.92 0.07 2.46
CA ARG A 75 -5.97 0.86 1.80
C ARG A 75 -7.03 -0.01 1.14
N TYR A 76 -7.07 -1.29 1.44
CA TYR A 76 -7.97 -2.25 0.78
C TYR A 76 -9.46 -1.89 0.89
N ASP A 77 -9.83 -1.08 1.89
CA ASP A 77 -11.21 -0.61 2.07
C ASP A 77 -11.38 0.88 1.74
N HIS A 78 -10.36 1.51 1.18
CA HIS A 78 -10.42 2.93 0.82
C HIS A 78 -11.17 3.12 -0.50
N GLU A 79 -11.86 4.26 -0.62
CA GLU A 79 -12.59 4.58 -1.86
C GLU A 79 -11.70 4.62 -3.10
N GLY A 80 -10.39 4.90 -2.92
CA GLY A 80 -9.42 4.85 -4.02
C GLY A 80 -9.26 3.46 -4.63
N MET A 81 -9.77 2.41 -3.99
CA MET A 81 -9.74 1.05 -4.52
C MET A 81 -10.91 0.73 -5.46
N VAL A 82 -11.83 1.66 -5.69
CA VAL A 82 -13.01 1.41 -6.53
C VAL A 82 -12.61 0.93 -7.91
N ASP A 83 -11.67 1.61 -8.55
CA ASP A 83 -11.23 1.24 -9.91
C ASP A 83 -10.57 -0.14 -9.93
N PHE A 84 -9.73 -0.43 -8.93
CA PHE A 84 -9.09 -1.73 -8.82
C PHE A 84 -10.13 -2.83 -8.62
N ALA A 85 -11.09 -2.61 -7.72
CA ALA A 85 -12.17 -3.56 -7.47
C ALA A 85 -13.00 -3.80 -8.72
N ASN A 86 -13.37 -2.73 -9.43
CA ASN A 86 -14.17 -2.83 -10.65
C ASN A 86 -13.44 -3.60 -11.75
N LYS A 87 -12.15 -3.34 -11.94
CA LYS A 87 -11.34 -4.05 -12.94
C LYS A 87 -11.26 -5.54 -12.66
N ASN A 88 -11.34 -5.92 -11.41
CA ASN A 88 -11.20 -7.32 -10.98
C ASN A 88 -12.55 -7.95 -10.62
N HIS A 89 -13.65 -7.26 -10.93
CA HIS A 89 -15.01 -7.74 -10.68
C HIS A 89 -15.26 -8.08 -9.21
N LEU A 90 -14.71 -7.26 -8.30
CA LEU A 90 -14.85 -7.42 -6.87
C LEU A 90 -15.79 -6.35 -6.31
N ASP A 91 -16.49 -6.71 -5.23
CA ASP A 91 -17.32 -5.77 -4.47
C ASP A 91 -16.41 -5.01 -3.49
N LEU A 92 -16.45 -3.68 -3.51
CA LEU A 92 -15.63 -2.85 -2.61
C LEU A 92 -15.93 -3.15 -1.14
N SER A 93 -17.15 -3.63 -0.82
CA SER A 93 -17.50 -4.00 0.54
C SER A 93 -16.84 -5.30 1.00
N ASP A 94 -16.35 -6.12 0.09
CA ASP A 94 -15.65 -7.36 0.42
C ASP A 94 -14.16 -7.09 0.59
N LYS A 95 -13.81 -6.61 1.76
CA LYS A 95 -12.44 -6.17 2.08
C LYS A 95 -11.42 -7.28 1.93
N TYR A 96 -11.77 -8.48 2.37
CA TYR A 96 -10.84 -9.61 2.29
C TYR A 96 -10.58 -10.03 0.85
N ALA A 97 -11.60 -10.01 -0.01
CA ALA A 97 -11.43 -10.35 -1.42
C ALA A 97 -10.49 -9.37 -2.11
N ILE A 98 -10.62 -8.08 -1.80
CA ILE A 98 -9.70 -7.05 -2.34
C ILE A 98 -8.28 -7.30 -1.85
N PHE A 99 -8.11 -7.54 -0.55
CA PHE A 99 -6.80 -7.84 0.02
C PHE A 99 -6.17 -9.07 -0.63
N GLU A 100 -6.93 -10.13 -0.79
CA GLU A 100 -6.46 -11.37 -1.41
C GLU A 100 -6.02 -11.12 -2.84
N LYS A 101 -6.81 -10.37 -3.62
CA LYS A 101 -6.47 -10.03 -5.00
C LYS A 101 -5.20 -9.19 -5.07
N LEU A 102 -5.04 -8.22 -4.19
CA LEU A 102 -3.82 -7.42 -4.09
C LEU A 102 -2.60 -8.32 -3.88
N ARG A 103 -2.71 -9.29 -2.97
CA ARG A 103 -1.60 -10.20 -2.69
C ARG A 103 -1.25 -11.06 -3.89
N LEU A 104 -2.26 -11.59 -4.59
CA LEU A 104 -2.05 -12.38 -5.79
C LEU A 104 -1.38 -11.57 -6.90
N GLU A 105 -1.84 -10.35 -7.13
CA GLU A 105 -1.24 -9.47 -8.14
C GLU A 105 0.19 -9.10 -7.77
N LYS A 106 0.46 -8.83 -6.50
CA LYS A 106 1.82 -8.53 -6.04
C LYS A 106 2.78 -9.66 -6.32
N ASN A 107 2.35 -10.90 -6.18
CA ASN A 107 3.18 -12.07 -6.44
C ASN A 107 3.58 -12.18 -7.93
N HIS A 108 2.78 -11.60 -8.83
CA HIS A 108 3.04 -11.63 -10.28
C HIS A 108 3.62 -10.30 -10.79
N PHE A 109 3.75 -9.32 -9.93
CA PHE A 109 4.28 -8.01 -10.27
C PHE A 109 5.81 -8.03 -10.25
#